data_247e4d3bc6b7270582a4196e2aceb662
#
_entry.id   247e4d3bc6b7270582a4196e2aceb662
#
_cell.length_a   1.000
_cell.length_b   1.000
_cell.length_c   1.000
_cell.angle_alpha   90.00
_cell.angle_beta   90.00
_cell.angle_gamma   90.00
#
_symmetry.space_group_name_H-M   'P 1'
#
loop_
_entity.id
_entity.type
_entity.pdbx_description
1 polymer ?
#
loop_
_entity_poly.entity_id
_entity_poly.type
_entity_poly.pdbx_seq_one_letter_code
_entity_poly.pdbx_strand_id
1 'polypeptide(L)' 'MYAGVNFKNKEDFEKAVAKGKKVTIFQPRWARKYTHERVPINGLVHVLGPWITKEVTKHDWQADAILKDGKVVEVR' A
#
# COMPACT_ATOMS: atom_id res chain seq x y z
N MET A 1 -3.83 2.56 -4.00
CA MET A 1 -3.08 2.94 -2.78
C MET A 1 -1.75 2.22 -2.75
N TYR A 2 -0.78 2.78 -2.07
CA TYR A 2 0.58 2.28 -2.05
C TYR A 2 1.09 2.16 -0.62
N ALA A 3 2.00 1.18 -0.39
CA ALA A 3 2.67 1.08 0.90
C ALA A 3 3.68 2.23 1.06
N GLY A 4 3.85 2.74 2.28
CA GLY A 4 4.80 3.82 2.56
C GLY A 4 6.26 3.44 2.33
N VAL A 5 6.56 2.15 2.26
CA VAL A 5 7.84 1.61 1.84
C VAL A 5 7.68 1.02 0.45
N ASN A 6 8.64 1.28 -0.43
CA ASN A 6 8.60 0.81 -1.82
C ASN A 6 9.08 -0.65 -1.92
N PHE A 7 8.18 -1.60 -1.68
CA PHE A 7 8.49 -3.02 -1.79
C PHE A 7 8.58 -3.46 -3.25
N LYS A 8 9.61 -4.22 -3.60
CA LYS A 8 9.81 -4.74 -4.95
C LYS A 8 8.77 -5.77 -5.36
N ASN A 9 8.26 -6.54 -4.41
CA ASN A 9 7.31 -7.60 -4.64
C ASN A 9 6.37 -7.76 -3.45
N LYS A 10 5.30 -8.49 -3.65
CA LYS A 10 4.29 -8.75 -2.62
C LYS A 10 4.88 -9.50 -1.43
N GLU A 11 5.79 -10.43 -1.69
CA GLU A 11 6.42 -11.24 -0.65
C GLU A 11 7.19 -10.40 0.37
N ASP A 12 7.95 -9.40 -0.10
CA ASP A 12 8.66 -8.47 0.77
C ASP A 12 7.70 -7.66 1.64
N PHE A 13 6.57 -7.24 1.07
CA PHE A 13 5.51 -6.56 1.81
C PHE A 13 4.93 -7.46 2.90
N GLU A 14 4.58 -8.69 2.55
CA GLU A 14 4.05 -9.67 3.51
C GLU A 14 5.03 -9.95 4.65
N LYS A 15 6.30 -10.13 4.33
CA LYS A 15 7.36 -10.37 5.33
C LYS A 15 7.53 -9.20 6.29
N ALA A 16 7.51 -7.98 5.78
CA ALA A 16 7.64 -6.79 6.63
C ALA A 16 6.48 -6.69 7.62
N VAL A 17 5.26 -6.94 7.18
CA VAL A 17 4.08 -6.94 8.05
C VAL A 17 4.16 -8.08 9.07
N ALA A 18 4.56 -9.28 8.66
CA ALA A 18 4.69 -10.43 9.55
C ALA A 18 5.73 -10.22 10.64
N LYS A 19 6.80 -9.45 10.33
CA LYS A 19 7.84 -9.11 11.32
C LYS A 19 7.42 -8.01 12.29
N GLY A 20 6.22 -7.46 12.14
CA GLY A 20 5.73 -6.39 13.01
C GLY A 20 6.27 -5.01 12.66
N LYS A 21 6.85 -4.84 11.47
CA LYS A 21 7.31 -3.51 11.03
C LYS A 21 6.12 -2.59 10.81
N LYS A 22 6.29 -1.32 11.17
CA LYS A 22 5.27 -0.32 10.92
C LYS A 22 5.22 0.00 9.44
N VAL A 23 4.18 -0.49 8.75
CA VAL A 23 3.93 -0.20 7.35
C VAL A 23 2.65 0.63 7.26
N THR A 24 2.75 1.81 6.68
CA THR A 24 1.60 2.69 6.46
C THR A 24 1.21 2.67 4.99
N ILE A 25 0.02 3.15 4.69
CA ILE A 25 -0.51 3.24 3.33
C ILE A 25 -0.70 4.70 2.97
N PHE A 26 -0.42 5.06 1.73
CA PHE A 26 -0.65 6.42 1.26
C PHE A 26 -1.30 6.42 -0.12
N GLN A 27 -1.97 7.53 -0.43
CA GLN A 27 -2.51 7.80 -1.74
C GLN A 27 -1.72 8.97 -2.33
N PRO A 28 -0.98 8.77 -3.43
CA PRO A 28 -0.16 9.84 -4.01
C PRO A 28 -1.02 10.97 -4.56
N ARG A 29 -0.47 12.17 -4.60
CA ARG A 29 -1.19 13.38 -5.05
C ARG A 29 -1.77 13.25 -6.45
N TRP A 30 -1.04 12.64 -7.38
CA TRP A 30 -1.53 12.48 -8.75
C TRP A 30 -2.75 11.57 -8.82
N ALA A 31 -2.86 10.57 -7.94
CA ALA A 31 -4.01 9.69 -7.88
C ALA A 31 -5.25 10.41 -7.35
N ARG A 32 -5.09 11.42 -6.49
CA ARG A 32 -6.19 12.21 -5.94
C ARG A 32 -6.94 13.02 -7.00
N LYS A 33 -6.31 13.29 -8.14
CA LYS A 33 -6.97 13.97 -9.27
C LYS A 33 -8.03 13.09 -9.93
N TYR A 34 -7.87 11.78 -9.83
CA TYR A 34 -8.74 10.80 -10.49
C TYR A 34 -9.67 10.08 -9.53
N THR A 35 -9.28 9.97 -8.28
CA THR A 35 -10.08 9.33 -7.24
C THR A 35 -10.13 10.24 -6.01
N HIS A 36 -11.32 10.46 -5.47
CA HIS A 36 -11.49 11.20 -4.22
C HIS A 36 -11.37 10.28 -2.99
N GLU A 37 -10.81 9.09 -3.18
CA GLU A 37 -10.65 8.13 -2.10
C GLU A 37 -9.60 8.59 -1.11
N ARG A 38 -9.96 8.57 0.15
CA ARG A 38 -9.05 8.80 1.27
C ARG A 38 -8.57 7.46 1.81
N VAL A 39 -7.32 7.42 2.28
CA VAL A 39 -6.81 6.24 2.97
C VAL A 39 -7.56 6.07 4.28
N PRO A 40 -8.24 4.94 4.50
CA PRO A 40 -8.93 4.70 5.77
C PRO A 40 -7.91 4.45 6.89
N ILE A 41 -8.34 4.69 8.13
CA ILE A 41 -7.53 4.37 9.32
C ILE A 41 -7.67 2.87 9.65
N ASN A 42 -8.84 2.31 9.40
CA ASN A 42 -9.14 0.90 9.65
C ASN A 42 -9.86 0.29 8.45
N GLY A 43 -9.65 -0.99 8.23
CA GLY A 43 -10.36 -1.75 7.23
C GLY A 43 -9.51 -2.27 6.09
N LEU A 44 -10.18 -2.85 5.09
CA LEU A 44 -9.53 -3.46 3.92
C LEU A 44 -9.18 -2.40 2.88
N VAL A 45 -7.95 -2.46 2.39
CA VAL A 45 -7.48 -1.61 1.29
C VAL A 45 -6.77 -2.45 0.25
N HIS A 46 -6.83 -2.01 -1.00
CA HIS A 46 -6.09 -2.63 -2.10
C HIS A 46 -4.78 -1.86 -2.30
N VAL A 47 -3.66 -2.58 -2.21
CA VAL A 47 -2.31 -2.01 -2.28
C VAL A 47 -1.65 -2.43 -3.57
N LEU A 48 -1.03 -1.49 -4.24
CA LEU A 48 -0.28 -1.71 -5.47
C LEU A 48 1.20 -1.43 -5.25
N GLY A 49 2.05 -2.06 -6.01
CA GLY A 49 3.48 -1.82 -5.95
C GLY A 49 4.25 -2.41 -7.13
N PRO A 50 5.53 -2.10 -7.24
CA PRO A 50 6.19 -1.01 -6.53
C PRO A 50 5.68 0.36 -7.04
N TRP A 51 5.85 1.41 -6.24
CA TRP A 51 5.56 2.76 -6.72
C TRP A 51 6.82 3.33 -7.38
N ILE A 52 6.62 3.87 -8.60
CA ILE A 52 7.70 4.44 -9.41
C ILE A 52 7.35 5.90 -9.66
N THR A 53 8.29 6.80 -9.36
CA THR A 53 8.05 8.24 -9.44
C THR A 53 7.92 8.76 -10.87
N LYS A 54 8.41 8.01 -11.88
CA LYS A 54 8.41 8.43 -13.28
C LYS A 54 7.38 7.72 -14.17
N GLU A 55 6.91 6.54 -13.78
CA GLU A 55 5.95 5.75 -14.55
C GLU A 55 4.83 5.28 -13.65
N VAL A 56 3.72 6.01 -13.68
CA VAL A 56 2.58 5.78 -12.77
C VAL A 56 1.68 4.62 -13.17
N THR A 57 1.95 3.95 -14.29
CA THR A 57 1.04 2.92 -14.83
C THR A 57 1.53 1.48 -14.68
N LYS A 58 2.77 1.27 -14.23
CA LYS A 58 3.33 -0.07 -14.08
C LYS A 58 3.34 -0.51 -12.63
N HIS A 59 2.52 -1.52 -12.34
CA HIS A 59 2.48 -2.16 -11.04
C HIS A 59 2.78 -3.64 -11.24
N ASP A 60 3.84 -4.15 -10.60
CA ASP A 60 4.24 -5.55 -10.73
C ASP A 60 3.51 -6.47 -9.77
N TRP A 61 2.93 -5.92 -8.70
CA TRP A 61 2.21 -6.70 -7.72
C TRP A 61 1.04 -5.91 -7.14
N GLN A 62 0.11 -6.66 -6.55
CA GLN A 62 -1.03 -6.11 -5.83
C GLN A 62 -1.37 -7.01 -4.65
N ALA A 63 -1.94 -6.44 -3.62
CA ALA A 63 -2.34 -7.17 -2.42
C ALA A 63 -3.50 -6.48 -1.74
N ASP A 64 -4.32 -7.26 -1.03
CA ASP A 64 -5.30 -6.72 -0.10
C ASP A 64 -4.67 -6.67 1.27
N ALA A 65 -4.80 -5.55 1.94
CA ALA A 65 -4.23 -5.32 3.26
C ALA A 65 -5.30 -4.85 4.24
N ILE A 66 -5.17 -5.26 5.48
CA ILE A 66 -6.05 -4.79 6.55
C ILE A 66 -5.28 -3.78 7.38
N LEU A 67 -5.89 -2.61 7.56
CA LEU A 67 -5.36 -1.52 8.37
C LEU A 67 -6.01 -1.51 9.74
N LYS A 68 -5.21 -1.21 10.75
CA LYS A 68 -5.66 -0.92 12.10
C LYS A 68 -4.85 0.26 12.63
N ASP A 69 -5.54 1.33 13.01
CA ASP A 69 -4.92 2.58 13.48
C ASP A 69 -3.88 3.14 12.48
N GLY A 70 -4.21 3.07 11.18
CA GLY A 70 -3.35 3.59 10.11
C GLY A 70 -2.17 2.71 9.73
N LYS A 71 -2.06 1.52 10.30
CA LYS A 71 -0.95 0.59 10.10
C LYS A 71 -1.45 -0.72 9.52
N VAL A 72 -0.70 -1.30 8.58
CA VAL A 72 -1.03 -2.62 8.03
C VAL A 72 -0.76 -3.70 9.08
N VAL A 73 -1.77 -4.48 9.40
CA VAL A 73 -1.68 -5.59 10.36
C VAL A 73 -1.79 -6.96 9.72
N GLU A 74 -2.36 -7.04 8.52
CA GLU A 74 -2.52 -8.29 7.79
C GLU A 74 -2.45 -8.03 6.29
N VAL A 75 -1.89 -8.99 5.55
CA VAL A 75 -1.86 -8.98 4.07
C VAL A 75 -2.54 -10.24 3.59
N ARG A 76 -3.43 -10.10 2.62
CA ARG A 76 -4.16 -11.20 2.01
C ARG A 76 -3.82 -11.41 0.55
#